data_2bba9a05b3a35727e27b5ee7db25b6ae
#
_entry.id   2bba9a05b3a35727e27b5ee7db25b6ae
#
_cell.length_a   1.000
_cell.length_b   1.000
_cell.length_c   1.000
_cell.angle_alpha   90.00
_cell.angle_beta   90.00
_cell.angle_gamma   90.00
#
_symmetry.space_group_name_H-M   'P 1'
#
loop_
_entity.id
_entity.type
_entity.pdbx_description
1 polymer ?
#
loop_
_entity_poly.entity_id
_entity_poly.type
_entity_poly.pdbx_seq_one_letter_code
_entity_poly.pdbx_strand_id
1 'polypeptide(L)'
;MSGITFPILRGPLAGKKWLLASRSNFFWGTYEPEQTQAFQRTISPGDVIYDVGAHYGYYTLLSSELSGTKGKVFAFEPSPGNIPRLKKHLAINHCDNVQVIELALSDHDGIARFDNHAGSGTGHLSPDGQIEVQITSLDAISARFPAPNVLKIDCEGAEVEVLMGGEKSIRAAKPAIFLSTHGDELKKTCFNLLESWGYVPTRLHGDDYLWVQKAT
;
A
#
# COMPACT_ATOMS: atom_id res chain seq x y z
N MET A 1 -19.12 -9.95 -11.14
CA MET A 1 -18.97 -9.08 -12.32
C MET A 1 -17.99 -9.71 -13.29
N SER A 2 -18.44 -10.12 -14.49
CA SER A 2 -17.59 -10.53 -15.60
C SER A 2 -17.13 -9.24 -16.31
N GLY A 3 -16.01 -8.68 -15.93
CA GLY A 3 -15.46 -7.49 -16.59
C GLY A 3 -14.50 -7.88 -17.71
N ILE A 4 -14.47 -7.10 -18.79
CA ILE A 4 -13.47 -7.24 -19.85
C ILE A 4 -12.09 -6.95 -19.26
N THR A 5 -11.13 -7.82 -19.54
CA THR A 5 -9.73 -7.68 -19.08
C THR A 5 -8.81 -7.49 -20.29
N PHE A 6 -7.76 -6.70 -20.08
CA PHE A 6 -6.69 -6.53 -21.05
C PHE A 6 -5.34 -6.81 -20.38
N PRO A 7 -4.34 -7.26 -21.12
CA PRO A 7 -2.99 -7.37 -20.59
C PRO A 7 -2.37 -5.98 -20.39
N ILE A 8 -1.61 -5.82 -19.33
CA ILE A 8 -0.70 -4.69 -19.16
C ILE A 8 0.39 -4.81 -20.24
N LEU A 9 0.64 -3.74 -20.98
CA LEU A 9 1.43 -3.82 -22.22
C LEU A 9 2.95 -3.77 -21.98
N ARG A 10 3.40 -3.11 -20.92
CA ARG A 10 4.83 -2.86 -20.65
C ARG A 10 5.12 -2.89 -19.15
N GLY A 11 6.41 -2.75 -18.80
CA GLY A 11 6.87 -2.69 -17.42
C GLY A 11 6.89 -4.05 -16.72
N PRO A 12 7.12 -4.08 -15.41
CA PRO A 12 7.30 -5.31 -14.64
C PRO A 12 6.05 -6.19 -14.57
N LEU A 13 4.87 -5.61 -14.85
CA LEU A 13 3.60 -6.32 -14.88
C LEU A 13 3.14 -6.65 -16.33
N ALA A 14 4.01 -6.56 -17.33
CA ALA A 14 3.67 -6.87 -18.72
C ALA A 14 3.06 -8.28 -18.84
N GLY A 15 1.92 -8.38 -19.52
CA GLY A 15 1.16 -9.63 -19.69
C GLY A 15 0.18 -9.95 -18.55
N LYS A 16 0.28 -9.32 -17.39
CA LYS A 16 -0.71 -9.46 -16.31
C LYS A 16 -2.04 -8.83 -16.74
N LYS A 17 -3.14 -9.44 -16.33
CA LYS A 17 -4.50 -9.03 -16.72
C LYS A 17 -5.02 -7.94 -15.80
N TRP A 18 -5.61 -6.91 -16.39
CA TRP A 18 -6.24 -5.80 -15.68
C TRP A 18 -7.66 -5.53 -16.17
N LEU A 19 -8.59 -5.18 -15.28
CA LEU A 19 -9.98 -4.86 -15.66
C LEU A 19 -10.03 -3.51 -16.35
N LEU A 20 -10.67 -3.46 -17.51
CA LEU A 20 -10.85 -2.22 -18.30
C LEU A 20 -11.53 -1.10 -17.50
N ALA A 21 -12.47 -1.45 -16.63
CA ALA A 21 -13.18 -0.51 -15.75
C ALA A 21 -12.33 0.08 -14.61
N SER A 22 -11.07 -0.37 -14.44
CA SER A 22 -10.18 0.04 -13.34
C SER A 22 -9.07 0.94 -13.85
N ARG A 23 -9.39 2.19 -14.23
CA ARG A 23 -8.46 3.23 -14.76
C ARG A 23 -7.53 2.76 -15.90
N SER A 24 -7.49 3.52 -16.98
CA SER A 24 -6.74 3.17 -18.21
C SER A 24 -5.21 3.30 -18.08
N ASN A 25 -4.72 4.13 -17.14
CA ASN A 25 -3.29 4.43 -17.00
C ASN A 25 -2.43 3.18 -16.68
N PHE A 26 -3.01 2.20 -16.01
CA PHE A 26 -2.30 0.96 -15.68
C PHE A 26 -2.00 0.07 -16.89
N PHE A 27 -2.81 0.15 -17.97
CA PHE A 27 -2.61 -0.70 -19.17
C PHE A 27 -1.30 -0.43 -19.90
N TRP A 28 -0.82 0.80 -19.89
CA TRP A 28 0.42 1.15 -20.56
C TRP A 28 1.65 0.64 -19.82
N GLY A 29 1.53 0.27 -18.53
CA GLY A 29 2.63 -0.20 -17.69
C GLY A 29 3.65 0.90 -17.37
N THR A 30 3.20 2.15 -17.42
CA THR A 30 4.00 3.36 -17.11
C THR A 30 3.46 4.10 -15.89
N TYR A 31 2.72 3.41 -15.04
CA TYR A 31 2.20 4.00 -13.82
C TYR A 31 3.34 4.21 -12.82
N GLU A 32 3.52 5.44 -12.36
CA GLU A 32 4.52 5.86 -11.38
C GLU A 32 5.90 5.19 -11.62
N PRO A 33 6.58 5.50 -12.73
CA PRO A 33 7.73 4.72 -13.17
C PRO A 33 8.89 4.73 -12.18
N GLU A 34 9.13 5.84 -11.50
CA GLU A 34 10.19 5.97 -10.49
C GLU A 34 9.89 5.09 -9.27
N GLN A 35 8.66 5.12 -8.76
CA GLN A 35 8.23 4.28 -7.64
C GLN A 35 8.22 2.80 -8.04
N THR A 36 7.70 2.47 -9.22
CA THR A 36 7.71 1.11 -9.76
C THR A 36 9.14 0.55 -9.86
N GLN A 37 10.10 1.33 -10.36
CA GLN A 37 11.52 0.93 -10.41
C GLN A 37 12.13 0.78 -9.01
N ALA A 38 11.77 1.66 -8.08
CA ALA A 38 12.24 1.54 -6.70
C ALA A 38 11.72 0.25 -6.05
N PHE A 39 10.46 -0.14 -6.27
CA PHE A 39 9.92 -1.45 -5.86
C PHE A 39 10.75 -2.61 -6.41
N GLN A 40 11.06 -2.60 -7.71
CA GLN A 40 11.88 -3.65 -8.34
C GLN A 40 13.30 -3.78 -7.77
N ARG A 41 13.87 -2.68 -7.26
CA ARG A 41 15.21 -2.68 -6.65
C ARG A 41 15.19 -3.06 -5.17
N THR A 42 14.07 -2.87 -4.49
CA THR A 42 13.93 -3.03 -3.04
C THR A 42 13.40 -4.40 -2.66
N ILE A 43 12.38 -4.91 -3.38
CA ILE A 43 11.73 -6.17 -3.06
C ILE A 43 12.56 -7.34 -3.58
N SER A 44 12.84 -8.28 -2.69
CA SER A 44 13.54 -9.54 -2.99
C SER A 44 12.58 -10.73 -2.92
N PRO A 45 12.86 -11.82 -3.66
CA PRO A 45 12.09 -13.06 -3.54
C PRO A 45 12.07 -13.58 -2.09
N GLY A 46 10.86 -13.85 -1.58
CA GLY A 46 10.65 -14.31 -0.21
C GLY A 46 10.30 -13.21 0.80
N ASP A 47 10.36 -11.93 0.40
CA ASP A 47 10.00 -10.82 1.28
C ASP A 47 8.53 -10.84 1.69
N VAL A 48 8.28 -10.26 2.86
CA VAL A 48 6.96 -9.93 3.39
C VAL A 48 6.68 -8.46 3.11
N ILE A 49 5.61 -8.17 2.40
CA ILE A 49 5.20 -6.83 2.03
C ILE A 49 3.86 -6.48 2.65
N TYR A 50 3.77 -5.30 3.26
CA TYR A 50 2.52 -4.68 3.67
C TYR A 50 2.20 -3.53 2.72
N ASP A 51 1.05 -3.60 2.04
CA ASP A 51 0.54 -2.60 1.10
C ASP A 51 -0.67 -1.90 1.74
N VAL A 52 -0.44 -0.75 2.37
CA VAL A 52 -1.45 0.05 3.05
C VAL A 52 -2.03 1.06 2.07
N GLY A 53 -3.36 0.98 1.88
CA GLY A 53 -4.06 1.69 0.82
C GLY A 53 -3.92 0.97 -0.53
N ALA A 54 -4.23 -0.34 -0.54
CA ALA A 54 -4.02 -1.20 -1.72
C ALA A 54 -4.88 -0.82 -2.94
N HIS A 55 -5.98 -0.08 -2.74
CA HIS A 55 -6.86 0.40 -3.80
C HIS A 55 -7.31 -0.74 -4.73
N TYR A 56 -7.07 -0.65 -6.03
CA TYR A 56 -7.37 -1.70 -7.02
C TYR A 56 -6.25 -2.75 -7.15
N GLY A 57 -5.13 -2.61 -6.40
CA GLY A 57 -4.10 -3.62 -6.25
C GLY A 57 -2.96 -3.56 -7.26
N TYR A 58 -2.60 -2.40 -7.81
CA TYR A 58 -1.45 -2.30 -8.70
C TYR A 58 -0.15 -2.65 -7.96
N TYR A 59 0.13 -2.01 -6.84
CA TYR A 59 1.31 -2.29 -6.02
C TYR A 59 1.22 -3.65 -5.31
N THR A 60 0.02 -4.08 -4.94
CA THR A 60 -0.21 -5.44 -4.43
C THR A 60 0.21 -6.51 -5.46
N LEU A 61 -0.22 -6.34 -6.74
CA LEU A 61 0.14 -7.25 -7.83
C LEU A 61 1.64 -7.21 -8.11
N LEU A 62 2.24 -6.02 -8.14
CA LEU A 62 3.68 -5.84 -8.33
C LEU A 62 4.47 -6.51 -7.19
N SER A 63 4.07 -6.30 -5.94
CA SER A 63 4.69 -6.93 -4.77
C SER A 63 4.59 -8.45 -4.80
N SER A 64 3.42 -8.99 -5.20
CA SER A 64 3.20 -10.42 -5.38
C SER A 64 4.16 -11.02 -6.41
N GLU A 65 4.32 -10.36 -7.56
CA GLU A 65 5.22 -10.81 -8.63
C GLU A 65 6.69 -10.78 -8.20
N LEU A 66 7.12 -9.68 -7.57
CA LEU A 66 8.52 -9.48 -7.17
C LEU A 66 8.93 -10.41 -6.03
N SER A 67 8.07 -10.58 -5.02
CA SER A 67 8.37 -11.47 -3.88
C SER A 67 8.24 -12.96 -4.21
N GLY A 68 7.51 -13.29 -5.28
CA GLY A 68 7.34 -14.66 -5.76
C GLY A 68 6.59 -15.57 -4.77
N THR A 69 6.53 -16.86 -5.07
CA THR A 69 5.71 -17.84 -4.32
C THR A 69 6.15 -18.06 -2.88
N LYS A 70 7.38 -17.69 -2.50
CA LYS A 70 7.88 -17.77 -1.12
C LYS A 70 7.60 -16.52 -0.32
N GLY A 71 7.34 -15.39 -0.98
CA GLY A 71 6.98 -14.13 -0.34
C GLY A 71 5.53 -14.13 0.14
N LYS A 72 5.18 -13.09 0.89
CA LYS A 72 3.81 -12.84 1.36
C LYS A 72 3.47 -11.37 1.20
N VAL A 73 2.27 -11.10 0.73
CA VAL A 73 1.75 -9.73 0.62
C VAL A 73 0.48 -9.61 1.43
N PHE A 74 0.43 -8.63 2.32
CA PHE A 74 -0.75 -8.26 3.09
C PHE A 74 -1.25 -6.92 2.58
N ALA A 75 -2.39 -6.93 1.90
CA ALA A 75 -3.00 -5.76 1.27
C ALA A 75 -4.14 -5.23 2.12
N PHE A 76 -3.99 -4.01 2.65
CA PHE A 76 -4.97 -3.34 3.50
C PHE A 76 -5.77 -2.36 2.67
N GLU A 77 -7.07 -2.60 2.58
CA GLU A 77 -8.00 -1.75 1.81
C GLU A 77 -9.35 -1.71 2.53
N PRO A 78 -9.78 -0.54 3.02
CA PRO A 78 -11.04 -0.42 3.75
C PRO A 78 -12.27 -0.26 2.85
N SER A 79 -12.12 0.25 1.61
CA SER A 79 -13.23 0.63 0.76
C SER A 79 -14.00 -0.58 0.19
N PRO A 80 -15.29 -0.76 0.53
CA PRO A 80 -16.12 -1.80 -0.07
C PRO A 80 -16.24 -1.70 -1.60
N GLY A 81 -16.01 -0.51 -2.16
CA GLY A 81 -16.00 -0.26 -3.61
C GLY A 81 -14.73 -0.75 -4.31
N ASN A 82 -13.59 -0.73 -3.62
CA ASN A 82 -12.29 -1.12 -4.16
C ASN A 82 -12.02 -2.62 -4.02
N ILE A 83 -12.36 -3.19 -2.87
CA ILE A 83 -12.10 -4.59 -2.50
C ILE A 83 -12.50 -5.61 -3.59
N PRO A 84 -13.70 -5.53 -4.20
CA PRO A 84 -14.07 -6.49 -5.24
C PRO A 84 -13.18 -6.45 -6.48
N ARG A 85 -12.67 -5.26 -6.84
CA ARG A 85 -11.75 -5.09 -7.97
C ARG A 85 -10.35 -5.59 -7.62
N LEU A 86 -9.84 -5.24 -6.43
CA LEU A 86 -8.59 -5.76 -5.90
C LEU A 86 -8.59 -7.29 -5.92
N LYS A 87 -9.56 -7.93 -5.28
CA LYS A 87 -9.69 -9.40 -5.26
C LYS A 87 -9.79 -9.99 -6.66
N LYS A 88 -10.49 -9.32 -7.58
CA LYS A 88 -10.60 -9.79 -8.96
C LYS A 88 -9.27 -9.72 -9.69
N HIS A 89 -8.51 -8.63 -9.56
CA HIS A 89 -7.18 -8.51 -10.16
C HIS A 89 -6.23 -9.60 -9.64
N LEU A 90 -6.24 -9.88 -8.34
CA LEU A 90 -5.43 -10.93 -7.74
C LEU A 90 -5.82 -12.33 -8.27
N ALA A 91 -7.11 -12.63 -8.32
CA ALA A 91 -7.61 -13.93 -8.78
C ALA A 91 -7.27 -14.22 -10.25
N ILE A 92 -7.45 -13.23 -11.15
CA ILE A 92 -7.18 -13.43 -12.59
C ILE A 92 -5.69 -13.51 -12.93
N ASN A 93 -4.82 -13.10 -11.98
CA ASN A 93 -3.37 -13.16 -12.10
C ASN A 93 -2.71 -14.25 -11.23
N HIS A 94 -3.52 -15.07 -10.54
CA HIS A 94 -3.06 -16.18 -9.70
C HIS A 94 -2.08 -15.74 -8.59
N CYS A 95 -2.42 -14.64 -7.89
CA CYS A 95 -1.62 -14.12 -6.77
C CYS A 95 -1.95 -14.88 -5.47
N ASP A 96 -1.50 -16.12 -5.36
CA ASP A 96 -1.83 -17.00 -4.23
C ASP A 96 -1.06 -16.65 -2.94
N ASN A 97 -0.04 -15.81 -3.04
CA ASN A 97 0.77 -15.30 -1.93
C ASN A 97 0.23 -13.99 -1.32
N VAL A 98 -0.97 -13.54 -1.72
CA VAL A 98 -1.59 -12.30 -1.26
C VAL A 98 -2.77 -12.57 -0.34
N GLN A 99 -2.79 -11.89 0.81
CA GLN A 99 -3.95 -11.82 1.70
C GLN A 99 -4.53 -10.41 1.71
N VAL A 100 -5.78 -10.25 1.31
CA VAL A 100 -6.52 -8.98 1.43
C VAL A 100 -7.12 -8.88 2.81
N ILE A 101 -6.87 -7.75 3.49
CA ILE A 101 -7.37 -7.42 4.82
C ILE A 101 -8.26 -6.19 4.68
N GLU A 102 -9.56 -6.37 4.90
CA GLU A 102 -10.61 -5.39 4.61
C GLU A 102 -10.79 -4.41 5.79
N LEU A 103 -9.75 -3.62 6.06
CA LEU A 103 -9.73 -2.60 7.10
C LEU A 103 -8.75 -1.49 6.74
N ALA A 104 -8.84 -0.35 7.43
CA ALA A 104 -7.81 0.68 7.41
C ALA A 104 -6.84 0.52 8.58
N LEU A 105 -5.58 0.92 8.37
CA LEU A 105 -4.62 1.07 9.46
C LEU A 105 -4.72 2.48 10.05
N SER A 106 -4.54 2.57 11.37
CA SER A 106 -4.62 3.80 12.16
C SER A 106 -3.71 3.68 13.39
N ASP A 107 -3.85 4.56 14.36
CA ASP A 107 -3.11 4.52 15.63
C ASP A 107 -3.82 3.72 16.75
N HIS A 108 -5.06 3.28 16.52
CA HIS A 108 -5.88 2.54 17.49
C HIS A 108 -6.84 1.55 16.82
N ASP A 109 -7.43 0.68 17.63
CA ASP A 109 -8.46 -0.27 17.19
C ASP A 109 -9.85 0.34 17.31
N GLY A 110 -10.73 0.09 16.33
CA GLY A 110 -12.10 0.59 16.39
C GLY A 110 -12.85 0.57 15.07
N ILE A 111 -13.80 1.49 14.97
CA ILE A 111 -14.58 1.78 13.76
C ILE A 111 -14.39 3.26 13.43
N ALA A 112 -14.10 3.56 12.19
CA ALA A 112 -14.01 4.94 11.69
C ALA A 112 -14.95 5.14 10.50
N ARG A 113 -15.24 6.41 10.21
CA ARG A 113 -15.98 6.79 9.01
C ARG A 113 -15.00 7.03 7.86
N PHE A 114 -15.41 6.60 6.68
CA PHE A 114 -14.62 6.66 5.45
C PHE A 114 -15.42 7.38 4.36
N ASP A 115 -14.78 8.34 3.71
CA ASP A 115 -15.33 9.06 2.56
C ASP A 115 -14.70 8.56 1.26
N ASN A 116 -15.56 8.29 0.26
CA ASN A 116 -15.16 7.90 -1.09
C ASN A 116 -15.85 8.73 -2.19
N HIS A 117 -16.47 9.85 -1.83
CA HIS A 117 -17.27 10.67 -2.77
C HIS A 117 -16.43 11.31 -3.87
N ALA A 118 -15.19 11.68 -3.61
CA ALA A 118 -14.31 12.31 -4.60
C ALA A 118 -13.71 11.32 -5.63
N GLY A 119 -14.03 10.02 -5.50
CA GLY A 119 -13.58 8.98 -6.41
C GLY A 119 -12.81 7.87 -5.69
N SER A 120 -12.62 6.74 -6.38
CA SER A 120 -12.01 5.54 -5.76
C SER A 120 -10.54 5.71 -5.33
N GLY A 121 -9.82 6.68 -5.89
CA GLY A 121 -8.41 6.91 -5.59
C GLY A 121 -8.16 8.02 -4.58
N THR A 122 -9.21 8.58 -3.97
CA THR A 122 -9.14 9.68 -2.99
C THR A 122 -9.94 9.34 -1.74
N GLY A 123 -10.25 8.07 -1.53
CA GLY A 123 -10.96 7.61 -0.36
C GLY A 123 -10.09 7.72 0.89
N HIS A 124 -10.63 8.33 1.96
CA HIS A 124 -9.89 8.62 3.19
C HIS A 124 -10.78 8.50 4.44
N LEU A 125 -10.15 8.36 5.59
CA LEU A 125 -10.83 8.45 6.88
C LEU A 125 -11.30 9.90 7.10
N SER A 126 -12.59 10.08 7.43
CA SER A 126 -13.20 11.40 7.61
C SER A 126 -14.38 11.32 8.59
N PRO A 127 -14.50 12.26 9.53
CA PRO A 127 -15.68 12.32 10.42
C PRO A 127 -17.02 12.42 9.66
N ASP A 128 -17.00 13.00 8.46
CA ASP A 128 -18.17 13.19 7.60
C ASP A 128 -18.39 12.02 6.62
N GLY A 129 -17.55 11.00 6.66
CA GLY A 129 -17.62 9.83 5.80
C GLY A 129 -18.94 9.07 5.91
N GLN A 130 -19.39 8.50 4.80
CA GLN A 130 -20.69 7.83 4.71
C GLN A 130 -20.60 6.32 4.99
N ILE A 131 -19.39 5.76 5.05
CA ILE A 131 -19.13 4.34 5.19
C ILE A 131 -18.43 4.08 6.52
N GLU A 132 -18.90 3.11 7.29
CA GLU A 132 -18.17 2.63 8.45
C GLU A 132 -17.17 1.54 8.04
N VAL A 133 -15.92 1.70 8.48
CA VAL A 133 -14.83 0.75 8.23
C VAL A 133 -14.16 0.36 9.54
N GLN A 134 -13.70 -0.88 9.60
CA GLN A 134 -12.86 -1.33 10.71
C GLN A 134 -11.50 -0.65 10.62
N ILE A 135 -10.96 -0.25 11.75
CA ILE A 135 -9.60 0.27 11.89
C ILE A 135 -8.83 -0.52 12.94
N THR A 136 -7.51 -0.63 12.76
CA THR A 136 -6.60 -1.24 13.74
C THR A 136 -5.21 -0.65 13.59
N SER A 137 -4.34 -0.86 14.58
CA SER A 137 -2.97 -0.40 14.51
C SER A 137 -2.07 -1.38 13.76
N LEU A 138 -1.01 -0.86 13.13
CA LEU A 138 0.00 -1.69 12.49
C LEU A 138 0.71 -2.61 13.50
N ASP A 139 0.88 -2.16 14.74
CA ASP A 139 1.45 -2.97 15.84
C ASP A 139 0.56 -4.18 16.15
N ALA A 140 -0.77 -4.01 16.17
CA ALA A 140 -1.72 -5.11 16.37
C ALA A 140 -1.69 -6.12 15.22
N ILE A 141 -1.52 -5.63 13.98
CA ILE A 141 -1.34 -6.48 12.79
C ILE A 141 -0.04 -7.27 12.88
N SER A 142 1.06 -6.62 13.22
CA SER A 142 2.39 -7.25 13.31
C SER A 142 2.52 -8.29 14.42
N ALA A 143 1.62 -8.25 15.39
CA ALA A 143 1.51 -9.30 16.41
C ALA A 143 0.87 -10.61 15.87
N ARG A 144 0.17 -10.55 14.73
CA ARG A 144 -0.61 -11.65 14.14
C ARG A 144 0.00 -12.19 12.85
N PHE A 145 0.76 -11.38 12.14
CA PHE A 145 1.36 -11.69 10.84
C PHE A 145 2.88 -11.50 10.88
N PRO A 146 3.63 -12.15 9.97
CA PRO A 146 5.08 -11.93 9.86
C PRO A 146 5.41 -10.45 9.67
N ALA A 147 6.45 -9.96 10.36
CA ALA A 147 6.90 -8.58 10.22
C ALA A 147 7.29 -8.24 8.78
N PRO A 148 6.98 -7.04 8.27
CA PRO A 148 7.26 -6.66 6.90
C PRO A 148 8.76 -6.38 6.67
N ASN A 149 9.26 -6.79 5.50
CA ASN A 149 10.53 -6.33 4.93
C ASN A 149 10.31 -5.00 4.19
N VAL A 150 9.13 -4.85 3.59
CA VAL A 150 8.72 -3.64 2.86
C VAL A 150 7.34 -3.21 3.31
N LEU A 151 7.17 -1.92 3.60
CA LEU A 151 5.92 -1.28 3.98
C LEU A 151 5.61 -0.17 3.00
N LYS A 152 4.52 -0.27 2.25
CA LYS A 152 3.97 0.85 1.47
C LYS A 152 2.85 1.51 2.26
N ILE A 153 2.89 2.83 2.35
CA ILE A 153 1.85 3.66 2.97
C ILE A 153 1.40 4.73 1.97
N ASP A 154 0.14 4.65 1.57
CA ASP A 154 -0.49 5.55 0.62
C ASP A 154 -2.00 5.51 0.89
N CYS A 155 -2.44 6.24 1.91
CA CYS A 155 -3.79 6.12 2.49
C CYS A 155 -4.54 7.46 2.61
N GLU A 156 -4.16 8.42 1.73
CA GLU A 156 -4.93 9.63 1.47
C GLU A 156 -5.24 10.44 2.75
N GLY A 157 -4.19 10.63 3.60
CA GLY A 157 -4.26 11.52 4.76
C GLY A 157 -4.18 10.86 6.13
N ALA A 158 -4.11 9.53 6.22
CA ALA A 158 -3.95 8.80 7.49
C ALA A 158 -2.51 8.29 7.72
N GLU A 159 -1.53 8.81 7.00
CA GLU A 159 -0.15 8.31 7.03
C GLU A 159 0.50 8.49 8.40
N VAL A 160 0.21 9.59 9.09
CA VAL A 160 0.71 9.88 10.46
C VAL A 160 0.18 8.85 11.43
N GLU A 161 -1.13 8.58 11.42
CA GLU A 161 -1.79 7.62 12.28
C GLU A 161 -1.26 6.20 12.04
N VAL A 162 -1.04 5.82 10.78
CA VAL A 162 -0.43 4.52 10.42
C VAL A 162 0.98 4.40 10.99
N LEU A 163 1.81 5.45 10.87
CA LEU A 163 3.15 5.45 11.43
C LEU A 163 3.13 5.38 12.97
N MET A 164 2.30 6.19 13.63
CA MET A 164 2.17 6.18 15.09
C MET A 164 1.67 4.84 15.61
N GLY A 165 0.66 4.25 14.94
CA GLY A 165 0.13 2.92 15.27
C GLY A 165 1.09 1.77 14.96
N GLY A 166 2.17 2.03 14.24
CA GLY A 166 3.18 1.05 13.86
C GLY A 166 4.57 1.28 14.48
N GLU A 167 4.73 2.25 15.38
CA GLU A 167 6.05 2.65 15.86
C GLU A 167 6.90 1.48 16.37
N LYS A 168 6.32 0.62 17.21
CA LYS A 168 7.06 -0.53 17.78
C LYS A 168 7.50 -1.51 16.70
N SER A 169 6.57 -1.86 15.81
CA SER A 169 6.81 -2.84 14.75
C SER A 169 7.79 -2.31 13.71
N ILE A 170 7.65 -1.05 13.31
CA ILE A 170 8.54 -0.40 12.33
C ILE A 170 9.97 -0.30 12.91
N ARG A 171 10.12 0.14 14.15
CA ARG A 171 11.43 0.25 14.80
C ARG A 171 12.10 -1.10 15.04
N ALA A 172 11.32 -2.15 15.27
CA ALA A 172 11.82 -3.51 15.47
C ALA A 172 12.21 -4.19 14.16
N ALA A 173 11.33 -4.15 13.15
CA ALA A 173 11.53 -4.83 11.87
C ALA A 173 12.42 -4.03 10.89
N LYS A 174 12.44 -2.70 11.02
CA LYS A 174 13.19 -1.78 10.15
C LYS A 174 12.92 -1.98 8.65
N PRO A 175 11.65 -2.07 8.22
CA PRO A 175 11.33 -2.29 6.81
C PRO A 175 11.82 -1.13 5.94
N ALA A 176 12.03 -1.37 4.66
CA ALA A 176 12.04 -0.28 3.68
C ALA A 176 10.61 0.28 3.56
N ILE A 177 10.43 1.60 3.65
CA ILE A 177 9.12 2.24 3.67
C ILE A 177 8.94 3.09 2.41
N PHE A 178 7.95 2.74 1.60
CA PHE A 178 7.45 3.60 0.53
C PHE A 178 6.30 4.43 1.08
N LEU A 179 6.49 5.74 1.11
CA LEU A 179 5.53 6.68 1.70
C LEU A 179 5.12 7.71 0.66
N SER A 180 3.83 7.76 0.35
CA SER A 180 3.17 8.85 -0.35
C SER A 180 2.51 9.76 0.68
N THR A 181 2.68 11.10 0.58
CA THR A 181 2.13 12.04 1.57
C THR A 181 1.16 13.01 0.92
N HIS A 182 0.06 13.30 1.63
CA HIS A 182 -1.05 14.11 1.12
C HIS A 182 -1.21 15.41 1.93
N GLY A 183 -0.32 16.39 1.65
CA GLY A 183 -0.31 17.70 2.28
C GLY A 183 0.97 18.02 3.07
N ASP A 184 1.34 19.31 3.12
CA ASP A 184 2.63 19.75 3.66
C ASP A 184 2.79 19.49 5.16
N GLU A 185 1.76 19.75 5.96
CA GLU A 185 1.82 19.54 7.42
C GLU A 185 1.91 18.05 7.77
N LEU A 186 1.15 17.21 7.08
CA LEU A 186 1.19 15.76 7.24
C LEU A 186 2.57 15.23 6.85
N LYS A 187 3.10 15.67 5.70
CA LYS A 187 4.43 15.34 5.24
C LYS A 187 5.50 15.68 6.28
N LYS A 188 5.48 16.89 6.81
CA LYS A 188 6.41 17.35 7.84
C LYS A 188 6.37 16.46 9.09
N THR A 189 5.17 16.08 9.52
CA THR A 189 4.98 15.20 10.68
C THR A 189 5.53 13.80 10.41
N CYS A 190 5.22 13.19 9.26
CA CYS A 190 5.76 11.90 8.86
C CYS A 190 7.30 11.92 8.79
N PHE A 191 7.89 12.98 8.24
CA PHE A 191 9.33 13.13 8.14
C PHE A 191 10.00 13.18 9.51
N ASN A 192 9.47 14.01 10.42
CA ASN A 192 9.99 14.12 11.78
C ASN A 192 9.93 12.75 12.52
N LEU A 193 8.85 12.00 12.37
CA LEU A 193 8.72 10.66 12.96
C LEU A 193 9.79 9.71 12.42
N LEU A 194 9.86 9.56 11.10
CA LEU A 194 10.78 8.61 10.46
C LEU A 194 12.26 8.97 10.70
N GLU A 195 12.61 10.26 10.62
CA GLU A 195 13.95 10.73 10.95
C GLU A 195 14.32 10.46 12.42
N SER A 196 13.37 10.66 13.35
CA SER A 196 13.58 10.34 14.78
C SER A 196 13.81 8.84 15.04
N TRP A 197 13.31 7.97 14.14
CA TRP A 197 13.53 6.53 14.17
C TRP A 197 14.77 6.07 13.40
N GLY A 198 15.56 7.02 12.87
CA GLY A 198 16.82 6.75 12.18
C GLY A 198 16.67 6.37 10.71
N TYR A 199 15.54 6.71 10.09
CA TYR A 199 15.34 6.56 8.65
C TYR A 199 15.86 7.76 7.88
N VAL A 200 16.27 7.54 6.63
CA VAL A 200 16.66 8.57 5.68
C VAL A 200 15.84 8.46 4.40
N PRO A 201 15.35 9.60 3.86
CA PRO A 201 14.52 9.62 2.68
C PRO A 201 15.33 9.64 1.39
N THR A 202 14.80 9.00 0.37
CA THR A 202 15.13 9.22 -1.04
C THR A 202 13.86 9.63 -1.75
N ARG A 203 13.82 10.83 -2.33
CA ARG A 203 12.66 11.29 -3.10
C ARG A 203 12.60 10.50 -4.41
N LEU A 204 11.44 9.96 -4.73
CA LEU A 204 11.16 9.25 -5.97
C LEU A 204 10.53 10.19 -6.99
N HIS A 205 9.29 10.63 -6.73
CA HIS A 205 8.57 11.58 -7.57
C HIS A 205 7.55 12.34 -6.73
N GLY A 206 7.28 13.61 -7.04
CA GLY A 206 6.27 14.39 -6.30
C GLY A 206 6.47 14.30 -4.79
N ASP A 207 5.49 13.78 -4.10
CA ASP A 207 5.47 13.55 -2.66
C ASP A 207 5.62 12.07 -2.27
N ASP A 208 6.22 11.27 -3.19
CA ASP A 208 6.58 9.87 -2.98
C ASP A 208 8.03 9.73 -2.56
N TYR A 209 8.27 8.97 -1.50
CA TYR A 209 9.58 8.78 -0.90
C TYR A 209 9.84 7.32 -0.57
N LEU A 210 11.08 6.87 -0.79
CA LEU A 210 11.61 5.64 -0.20
C LEU A 210 12.44 5.99 1.03
N TRP A 211 12.10 5.39 2.17
CA TRP A 211 12.78 5.53 3.43
C TRP A 211 13.49 4.25 3.80
N VAL A 212 14.76 4.33 4.13
CA VAL A 212 15.57 3.21 4.59
C VAL A 212 16.30 3.56 5.88
N GLN A 213 16.62 2.56 6.70
CA GLN A 213 17.45 2.79 7.88
C GLN A 213 18.82 3.33 7.48
N LYS A 214 19.29 4.31 8.24
CA LYS A 214 20.65 4.83 8.08
C LYS A 214 21.65 3.69 8.30
N ALA A 215 22.55 3.50 7.34
CA ALA A 215 23.65 2.56 7.53
C ALA A 215 24.47 2.97 8.77
N THR A 216 24.66 2.06 9.71
CA THR A 216 25.50 2.23 10.91
C THR A 216 26.97 2.08 10.56
#